data_fd2b9121f2e4d0978a315a03c86ac2fd
#
_entry.id   fd2b9121f2e4d0978a315a03c86ac2fd
#
_cell.length_a   1.000
_cell.length_b   1.000
_cell.length_c   1.000
_cell.angle_alpha   90.00
_cell.angle_beta   90.00
_cell.angle_gamma   90.00
#
_symmetry.space_group_name_H-M   'P 1'
#
loop_
_entity.id
_entity.type
_entity.pdbx_description
1 polymer ?
#
loop_
_entity_poly.entity_id
_entity_poly.type
_entity_poly.pdbx_seq_one_letter_code
_entity_poly.pdbx_strand_id
1 'polypeptide(L)'
;AKSAVVIGSGYIGAEIAEQFSVTGVKTTLVDGLDRPLANNFDKTITDQVAAAFEEHGVTLAFGQKVVEFRDNDDDTVTVVTEKGEYTAEMAILAVGFLPNTDLLKGKVDMLPNGAIVVDDYMQASAPGVYAAGDSATVFYNPTGQHDYIPLATNAVRQGLLVGRNIETPTVKYMGTQATSAVQLYDLSLATSGLTRAGAERRGLTVRETSLTEDYRPDFMLTTTPVTSILTWDPETRKVKGGQFCSKADISGAANVISMAIQAGFTID
;
A
#
# COMPACT_ATOMS: atom_id res chain seq x y z
N ALA A 1 -18.09 10.52 18.05
CA ALA A 1 -17.27 11.71 17.87
C ALA A 1 -17.82 12.57 16.74
N LYS A 2 -17.73 13.88 16.86
CA LYS A 2 -18.12 14.84 15.82
C LYS A 2 -16.92 15.34 15.01
N SER A 3 -15.72 15.13 15.53
CA SER A 3 -14.47 15.49 14.87
C SER A 3 -13.38 14.44 15.12
N ALA A 4 -12.50 14.26 14.13
CA ALA A 4 -11.39 13.32 14.20
C ALA A 4 -10.14 13.87 13.50
N VAL A 5 -8.97 13.55 14.02
CA VAL A 5 -7.68 13.67 13.33
C VAL A 5 -7.18 12.26 13.04
N VAL A 6 -6.98 11.94 11.78
CA VAL A 6 -6.41 10.67 11.33
C VAL A 6 -4.95 10.91 10.95
N ILE A 7 -4.03 10.18 11.58
CA ILE A 7 -2.58 10.31 11.39
C ILE A 7 -2.08 9.13 10.56
N GLY A 8 -1.49 9.42 9.42
CA GLY A 8 -1.07 8.46 8.40
C GLY A 8 -2.13 8.32 7.30
N SER A 9 -1.72 8.54 6.06
CA SER A 9 -2.57 8.54 4.87
C SER A 9 -2.32 7.33 3.93
N GLY A 10 -1.80 6.24 4.49
CA GLY A 10 -1.79 4.93 3.83
C GLY A 10 -3.21 4.36 3.67
N TYR A 11 -3.37 3.12 3.18
CA TYR A 11 -4.69 2.51 2.96
C TYR A 11 -5.61 2.64 4.17
N ILE A 12 -5.14 2.24 5.37
CA ILE A 12 -5.95 2.25 6.59
C ILE A 12 -6.43 3.67 6.92
N GLY A 13 -5.51 4.64 6.96
CA GLY A 13 -5.89 6.00 7.32
C GLY A 13 -6.75 6.69 6.27
N ALA A 14 -6.51 6.41 4.98
CA ALA A 14 -7.32 6.94 3.90
C ALA A 14 -8.77 6.42 3.97
N GLU A 15 -8.96 5.11 4.16
CA GLU A 15 -10.30 4.50 4.29
C GLU A 15 -11.04 4.99 5.57
N ILE A 16 -10.33 5.14 6.69
CA ILE A 16 -10.93 5.69 7.92
C ILE A 16 -11.35 7.15 7.72
N ALA A 17 -10.48 7.98 7.11
CA ALA A 17 -10.79 9.38 6.87
C ALA A 17 -11.98 9.54 5.90
N GLU A 18 -12.05 8.70 4.86
CA GLU A 18 -13.18 8.64 3.95
C GLU A 18 -14.48 8.30 4.70
N GLN A 19 -14.50 7.21 5.45
CA GLN A 19 -15.70 6.77 6.18
C GLN A 19 -16.15 7.78 7.24
N PHE A 20 -15.23 8.46 7.91
CA PHE A 20 -15.57 9.53 8.82
C PHE A 20 -16.22 10.72 8.10
N SER A 21 -15.67 11.16 6.98
CA SER A 21 -16.24 12.27 6.22
C SER A 21 -17.64 11.94 5.68
N VAL A 22 -17.83 10.74 5.13
CA VAL A 22 -19.13 10.27 4.63
C VAL A 22 -20.19 10.21 5.75
N THR A 23 -19.79 9.87 6.97
CA THR A 23 -20.70 9.83 8.12
C THR A 23 -20.87 11.18 8.83
N GLY A 24 -20.30 12.27 8.28
CA GLY A 24 -20.47 13.64 8.78
C GLY A 24 -19.54 14.00 9.95
N VAL A 25 -18.50 13.20 10.22
CA VAL A 25 -17.45 13.55 11.18
C VAL A 25 -16.48 14.53 10.52
N LYS A 26 -16.27 15.70 11.14
CA LYS A 26 -15.29 16.68 10.67
C LYS A 26 -13.88 16.06 10.75
N THR A 27 -13.26 15.79 9.63
CA THR A 27 -12.02 15.01 9.57
C THR A 27 -10.84 15.83 9.09
N THR A 28 -9.70 15.67 9.78
CA THR A 28 -8.38 16.14 9.33
C THR A 28 -7.50 14.93 9.11
N LEU A 29 -6.89 14.81 7.92
CA LEU A 29 -5.94 13.75 7.56
C LEU A 29 -4.53 14.32 7.56
N VAL A 30 -3.68 13.83 8.47
CA VAL A 30 -2.31 14.30 8.70
C VAL A 30 -1.31 13.25 8.25
N ASP A 31 -0.26 13.64 7.52
CA ASP A 31 0.85 12.72 7.17
C ASP A 31 2.19 13.46 7.09
N GLY A 32 3.27 12.75 7.42
CA GLY A 32 4.64 13.21 7.17
C GLY A 32 5.02 13.23 5.69
N LEU A 33 4.35 12.44 4.86
CA LEU A 33 4.48 12.46 3.41
C LEU A 33 3.69 13.62 2.80
N ASP A 34 3.97 13.95 1.56
CA ASP A 34 3.46 15.15 0.86
C ASP A 34 2.06 14.97 0.24
N ARG A 35 1.50 13.75 0.25
CA ARG A 35 0.23 13.42 -0.39
C ARG A 35 -0.37 12.11 0.12
N PRO A 36 -1.69 11.86 -0.05
CA PRO A 36 -2.31 10.61 0.38
C PRO A 36 -1.79 9.44 -0.46
N LEU A 37 -1.73 8.24 0.13
CA LEU A 37 -1.30 7.00 -0.53
C LEU A 37 0.06 7.08 -1.25
N ALA A 38 0.95 7.99 -0.84
CA ALA A 38 2.23 8.29 -1.50
C ALA A 38 3.16 7.06 -1.66
N ASN A 39 3.04 6.07 -0.78
CA ASN A 39 3.81 4.83 -0.88
C ASN A 39 3.21 3.80 -1.85
N ASN A 40 1.96 3.99 -2.27
CA ASN A 40 1.17 3.01 -2.99
C ASN A 40 0.90 3.41 -4.44
N PHE A 41 0.79 4.72 -4.71
CA PHE A 41 0.47 5.27 -6.02
C PHE A 41 1.36 6.46 -6.36
N ASP A 42 1.56 6.68 -7.65
CA ASP A 42 2.28 7.85 -8.15
C ASP A 42 1.39 9.10 -8.18
N LYS A 43 2.04 10.26 -8.30
CA LYS A 43 1.42 11.56 -8.06
C LYS A 43 0.16 11.82 -8.91
N THR A 44 0.16 11.41 -10.16
CA THR A 44 -0.99 11.60 -11.07
C THR A 44 -2.29 10.98 -10.53
N ILE A 45 -2.19 9.86 -9.81
CA ILE A 45 -3.34 9.20 -9.18
C ILE A 45 -3.63 9.82 -7.81
N THR A 46 -2.59 10.06 -7.00
CA THR A 46 -2.80 10.60 -5.65
C THR A 46 -3.33 12.02 -5.63
N ASP A 47 -3.10 12.82 -6.67
CA ASP A 47 -3.71 14.14 -6.82
C ASP A 47 -5.25 14.04 -7.00
N GLN A 48 -5.74 13.01 -7.71
CA GLN A 48 -7.18 12.75 -7.82
C GLN A 48 -7.78 12.34 -6.46
N VAL A 49 -7.05 11.54 -5.70
CA VAL A 49 -7.46 11.15 -4.34
C VAL A 49 -7.50 12.36 -3.40
N ALA A 50 -6.49 13.24 -3.45
CA ALA A 50 -6.47 14.46 -2.64
C ALA A 50 -7.66 15.37 -2.98
N ALA A 51 -7.94 15.58 -4.26
CA ALA A 51 -9.09 16.36 -4.71
C ALA A 51 -10.43 15.76 -4.22
N ALA A 52 -10.58 14.44 -4.24
CA ALA A 52 -11.77 13.77 -3.72
C ALA A 52 -11.94 13.97 -2.20
N PHE A 53 -10.87 13.92 -1.42
CA PHE A 53 -10.93 14.22 0.00
C PHE A 53 -11.36 15.68 0.27
N GLU A 54 -10.77 16.64 -0.44
CA GLU A 54 -11.10 18.07 -0.31
C GLU A 54 -12.56 18.34 -0.71
N GLU A 55 -13.05 17.73 -1.79
CA GLU A 55 -14.45 17.83 -2.23
C GLU A 55 -15.43 17.34 -1.15
N HIS A 56 -15.03 16.33 -0.37
CA HIS A 56 -15.83 15.80 0.74
C HIS A 56 -15.53 16.46 2.09
N GLY A 57 -14.83 17.61 2.09
CA GLY A 57 -14.61 18.43 3.26
C GLY A 57 -13.55 17.92 4.25
N VAL A 58 -12.70 16.98 3.84
CA VAL A 58 -11.56 16.55 4.65
C VAL A 58 -10.45 17.59 4.57
N THR A 59 -9.95 18.01 5.72
CA THR A 59 -8.77 18.89 5.79
C THR A 59 -7.50 18.05 5.59
N LEU A 60 -6.69 18.37 4.59
CA LEU A 60 -5.42 17.70 4.29
C LEU A 60 -4.24 18.45 4.91
N ALA A 61 -3.47 17.77 5.76
CA ALA A 61 -2.33 18.31 6.48
C ALA A 61 -1.08 17.46 6.23
N PHE A 62 -0.51 17.61 5.03
CA PHE A 62 0.60 16.80 4.56
C PHE A 62 1.99 17.47 4.69
N GLY A 63 3.04 16.65 4.60
CA GLY A 63 4.42 17.09 4.74
C GLY A 63 4.73 17.63 6.13
N GLN A 64 4.09 17.08 7.17
CA GLN A 64 4.28 17.49 8.56
C GLN A 64 4.18 16.29 9.50
N LYS A 65 5.23 16.06 10.27
CA LYS A 65 5.27 14.97 11.24
C LYS A 65 4.57 15.37 12.53
N VAL A 66 3.85 14.42 13.10
CA VAL A 66 3.31 14.55 14.45
C VAL A 66 4.46 14.43 15.45
N VAL A 67 4.52 15.33 16.40
CA VAL A 67 5.54 15.40 17.44
C VAL A 67 5.01 15.21 18.85
N GLU A 68 3.72 15.48 19.09
CA GLU A 68 3.11 15.39 20.42
C GLU A 68 1.60 15.13 20.32
N PHE A 69 1.04 14.49 21.33
CA PHE A 69 -0.39 14.41 21.60
C PHE A 69 -0.64 15.06 22.96
N ARG A 70 -1.57 16.01 23.03
CA ARG A 70 -2.04 16.62 24.27
C ARG A 70 -3.48 16.24 24.53
N ASP A 71 -3.73 15.65 25.68
CA ASP A 71 -5.07 15.45 26.20
C ASP A 71 -5.56 16.77 26.80
N ASN A 72 -6.78 17.15 26.48
CA ASN A 72 -7.37 18.40 26.94
C ASN A 72 -8.45 18.10 27.99
N ASP A 73 -8.71 19.06 28.89
CA ASP A 73 -9.70 18.90 29.98
C ASP A 73 -11.16 18.87 29.49
N ASP A 74 -11.42 19.04 28.18
CA ASP A 74 -12.73 19.15 27.55
C ASP A 74 -13.10 17.93 26.68
N ASP A 75 -12.54 16.76 26.98
CA ASP A 75 -12.74 15.53 26.20
C ASP A 75 -12.27 15.64 24.73
N THR A 76 -11.30 16.50 24.44
CA THR A 76 -10.64 16.58 23.13
C THR A 76 -9.16 16.25 23.22
N VAL A 77 -8.57 15.89 22.10
CA VAL A 77 -7.13 15.68 21.94
C VAL A 77 -6.56 16.64 20.91
N THR A 78 -5.42 17.26 21.22
CA THR A 78 -4.67 18.07 20.27
C THR A 78 -3.49 17.30 19.73
N VAL A 79 -3.48 17.13 18.42
CA VAL A 79 -2.37 16.55 17.65
C VAL A 79 -1.44 17.68 17.22
N VAL A 80 -0.23 17.71 17.76
CA VAL A 80 0.79 18.71 17.45
C VAL A 80 1.71 18.19 16.38
N THR A 81 1.92 18.99 15.34
CA THR A 81 2.86 18.67 14.25
C THR A 81 3.97 19.71 14.18
N GLU A 82 4.96 19.47 13.33
CA GLU A 82 6.04 20.44 13.05
C GLU A 82 5.53 21.77 12.46
N LYS A 83 4.29 21.82 11.95
CA LYS A 83 3.76 23.00 11.23
C LYS A 83 2.46 23.58 11.81
N GLY A 84 1.81 22.87 12.74
CA GLY A 84 0.53 23.33 13.29
C GLY A 84 -0.06 22.36 14.30
N GLU A 85 -1.23 22.72 14.82
CA GLU A 85 -1.97 21.95 15.81
C GLU A 85 -3.39 21.66 15.29
N TYR A 86 -3.88 20.46 15.56
CA TYR A 86 -5.20 20.00 15.15
C TYR A 86 -5.91 19.39 16.34
N THR A 87 -7.02 20.01 16.78
CA THR A 87 -7.81 19.55 17.92
C THR A 87 -9.08 18.86 17.45
N ALA A 88 -9.40 17.72 18.02
CA ALA A 88 -10.60 16.93 17.73
C ALA A 88 -11.00 16.09 18.94
N GLU A 89 -12.25 15.55 18.92
CA GLU A 89 -12.73 14.59 19.91
C GLU A 89 -12.04 13.23 19.84
N MET A 90 -11.33 12.94 18.72
CA MET A 90 -10.66 11.66 18.52
C MET A 90 -9.39 11.83 17.67
N ALA A 91 -8.33 11.10 18.02
CA ALA A 91 -7.14 10.92 17.19
C ALA A 91 -6.96 9.44 16.86
N ILE A 92 -6.76 9.11 15.59
CA ILE A 92 -6.55 7.75 15.09
C ILE A 92 -5.14 7.63 14.52
N LEU A 93 -4.35 6.70 15.03
CA LEU A 93 -3.02 6.40 14.50
C LEU A 93 -3.08 5.29 13.44
N ALA A 94 -2.71 5.62 12.22
CA ALA A 94 -2.63 4.72 11.08
C ALA A 94 -1.25 4.83 10.38
N VAL A 95 -0.18 4.96 11.17
CA VAL A 95 1.19 5.26 10.71
C VAL A 95 1.99 4.02 10.29
N GLY A 96 1.31 2.90 10.09
CA GLY A 96 1.93 1.60 9.79
C GLY A 96 2.34 0.84 11.05
N PHE A 97 3.09 -0.22 10.87
CA PHE A 97 3.49 -1.14 11.93
C PHE A 97 4.87 -1.73 11.66
N LEU A 98 5.48 -2.24 12.71
CA LEU A 98 6.73 -2.98 12.66
C LEU A 98 6.48 -4.41 13.12
N PRO A 99 7.18 -5.41 12.56
CA PRO A 99 7.09 -6.79 13.03
C PRO A 99 7.48 -6.90 14.50
N ASN A 100 6.65 -7.57 15.32
CA ASN A 100 6.97 -7.86 16.71
C ASN A 100 7.70 -9.22 16.81
N THR A 101 8.99 -9.22 16.52
CA THR A 101 9.82 -10.42 16.34
C THR A 101 11.01 -10.50 17.28
N ASP A 102 11.06 -9.68 18.31
CA ASP A 102 12.17 -9.61 19.28
C ASP A 102 12.51 -10.97 19.93
N LEU A 103 11.52 -11.86 20.07
CA LEU A 103 11.71 -13.23 20.57
C LEU A 103 12.77 -14.03 19.78
N LEU A 104 12.89 -13.77 18.48
CA LEU A 104 13.82 -14.46 17.58
C LEU A 104 15.05 -13.62 17.20
N LYS A 105 15.20 -12.43 17.77
CA LYS A 105 16.34 -11.55 17.50
C LYS A 105 17.67 -12.25 17.82
N GLY A 106 18.58 -12.26 16.84
CA GLY A 106 19.88 -12.93 16.96
C GLY A 106 19.83 -14.46 16.87
N LYS A 107 18.65 -15.06 16.62
CA LYS A 107 18.49 -16.51 16.43
C LYS A 107 18.18 -16.90 14.98
N VAL A 108 17.66 -15.96 14.19
CA VAL A 108 17.36 -16.10 12.76
C VAL A 108 17.75 -14.82 12.02
N ASP A 109 17.91 -14.92 10.71
CA ASP A 109 18.17 -13.75 9.86
C ASP A 109 16.94 -12.87 9.76
N MET A 110 17.15 -11.55 9.88
CA MET A 110 16.09 -10.54 9.85
C MET A 110 16.47 -9.37 8.96
N LEU A 111 15.48 -8.73 8.36
CA LEU A 111 15.66 -7.41 7.75
C LEU A 111 15.86 -6.34 8.84
N PRO A 112 16.35 -5.13 8.49
CA PRO A 112 16.56 -4.04 9.45
C PRO A 112 15.31 -3.63 10.24
N ASN A 113 14.11 -3.85 9.68
CA ASN A 113 12.82 -3.58 10.34
C ASN A 113 12.35 -4.72 11.26
N GLY A 114 13.11 -5.81 11.38
CA GLY A 114 12.79 -6.97 12.20
C GLY A 114 12.02 -8.09 11.48
N ALA A 115 11.65 -7.93 10.21
CA ALA A 115 10.98 -9.01 9.47
C ALA A 115 11.91 -10.21 9.31
N ILE A 116 11.41 -11.40 9.65
CA ILE A 116 12.16 -12.65 9.59
C ILE A 116 12.36 -13.04 8.12
N VAL A 117 13.61 -13.24 7.71
CA VAL A 117 13.93 -13.71 6.37
C VAL A 117 13.57 -15.19 6.27
N VAL A 118 12.75 -15.53 5.26
CA VAL A 118 12.35 -16.91 4.98
C VAL A 118 12.68 -17.27 3.53
N ASP A 119 12.86 -18.56 3.28
CA ASP A 119 13.02 -19.11 1.94
C ASP A 119 11.67 -19.31 1.23
N ASP A 120 11.70 -19.91 0.04
CA ASP A 120 10.49 -20.19 -0.76
C ASP A 120 9.53 -21.19 -0.09
N TYR A 121 9.95 -21.88 0.96
CA TYR A 121 9.15 -22.84 1.72
C TYR A 121 8.69 -22.29 3.08
N MET A 122 8.92 -21.00 3.33
CA MET A 122 8.63 -20.28 4.59
C MET A 122 9.53 -20.71 5.76
N GLN A 123 10.68 -21.33 5.51
CA GLN A 123 11.64 -21.71 6.54
C GLN A 123 12.61 -20.55 6.78
N ALA A 124 12.84 -20.23 8.06
CA ALA A 124 13.85 -19.26 8.48
C ALA A 124 15.27 -19.89 8.45
N SER A 125 16.31 -19.07 8.71
CA SER A 125 17.69 -19.52 8.70
C SER A 125 18.03 -20.54 9.80
N ALA A 126 17.23 -20.63 10.86
CA ALA A 126 17.38 -21.67 11.89
C ALA A 126 16.55 -22.92 11.53
N PRO A 127 17.13 -24.14 11.61
CA PRO A 127 16.43 -25.38 11.30
C PRO A 127 15.15 -25.57 12.11
N GLY A 128 14.05 -25.97 11.45
CA GLY A 128 12.76 -26.22 12.09
C GLY A 128 11.99 -24.96 12.51
N VAL A 129 12.49 -23.77 12.17
CA VAL A 129 11.80 -22.50 12.43
C VAL A 129 11.16 -22.03 11.14
N TYR A 130 9.86 -21.74 11.20
CA TYR A 130 9.07 -21.19 10.10
C TYR A 130 8.49 -19.84 10.51
N ALA A 131 8.32 -18.93 9.54
CA ALA A 131 7.64 -17.67 9.77
C ALA A 131 6.69 -17.33 8.61
N ALA A 132 5.59 -16.68 8.95
CA ALA A 132 4.55 -16.31 7.98
C ALA A 132 3.84 -15.02 8.40
N GLY A 133 3.15 -14.38 7.45
CA GLY A 133 2.38 -13.16 7.66
C GLY A 133 3.26 -11.94 7.85
N ASP A 134 2.73 -10.96 8.58
CA ASP A 134 3.38 -9.66 8.77
C ASP A 134 4.66 -9.69 9.61
N SER A 135 5.07 -10.87 10.06
CA SER A 135 6.36 -11.11 10.73
C SER A 135 7.47 -11.58 9.79
N ALA A 136 7.14 -11.93 8.54
CA ALA A 136 8.06 -12.58 7.61
C ALA A 136 8.22 -11.81 6.30
N THR A 137 9.35 -12.08 5.62
CA THR A 137 9.56 -11.63 4.24
C THR A 137 8.77 -12.50 3.25
N VAL A 138 8.68 -12.02 2.02
CA VAL A 138 8.07 -12.73 0.90
C VAL A 138 8.86 -12.46 -0.38
N PHE A 139 8.92 -13.43 -1.28
CA PHE A 139 9.54 -13.21 -2.60
C PHE A 139 8.70 -12.23 -3.42
N TYR A 140 9.30 -11.08 -3.76
CA TYR A 140 8.64 -10.01 -4.50
C TYR A 140 9.02 -10.08 -5.98
N ASN A 141 8.12 -10.60 -6.80
CA ASN A 141 8.37 -10.92 -8.20
C ASN A 141 8.86 -9.72 -9.04
N PRO A 142 8.34 -8.48 -8.87
CA PRO A 142 8.83 -7.32 -9.61
C PRO A 142 10.33 -7.05 -9.45
N THR A 143 10.90 -7.36 -8.28
CA THR A 143 12.32 -7.17 -7.97
C THR A 143 13.15 -8.43 -8.13
N GLY A 144 12.51 -9.61 -8.04
CA GLY A 144 13.20 -10.90 -7.99
C GLY A 144 13.93 -11.16 -6.67
N GLN A 145 13.55 -10.50 -5.59
CA GLN A 145 14.19 -10.60 -4.27
C GLN A 145 13.14 -10.74 -3.17
N HIS A 146 13.55 -11.24 -2.00
CA HIS A 146 12.72 -11.21 -0.81
C HIS A 146 12.60 -9.77 -0.28
N ASP A 147 11.40 -9.39 0.10
CA ASP A 147 11.06 -8.06 0.61
C ASP A 147 9.99 -8.17 1.70
N TYR A 148 9.75 -7.09 2.41
CA TYR A 148 8.70 -6.98 3.42
C TYR A 148 7.42 -6.41 2.79
N ILE A 149 6.44 -7.26 2.52
CA ILE A 149 5.16 -6.91 1.88
C ILE A 149 4.00 -7.42 2.76
N PRO A 150 3.67 -6.70 3.83
CA PRO A 150 2.65 -7.11 4.79
C PRO A 150 1.25 -6.92 4.20
N LEU A 151 0.67 -8.00 3.70
CA LEU A 151 -0.68 -8.08 3.16
C LEU A 151 -1.38 -9.33 3.70
N ALA A 152 -2.64 -9.19 4.10
CA ALA A 152 -3.44 -10.30 4.62
C ALA A 152 -3.50 -11.49 3.64
N THR A 153 -3.56 -11.24 2.34
CA THR A 153 -3.54 -12.27 1.30
C THR A 153 -2.22 -13.05 1.27
N ASN A 154 -1.10 -12.37 1.50
CA ASN A 154 0.21 -13.02 1.64
C ASN A 154 0.24 -13.85 2.94
N ALA A 155 -0.22 -13.29 4.06
CA ALA A 155 -0.25 -13.97 5.36
C ALA A 155 -1.01 -15.31 5.29
N VAL A 156 -2.20 -15.32 4.67
CA VAL A 156 -3.00 -16.54 4.49
C VAL A 156 -2.26 -17.56 3.64
N ARG A 157 -1.69 -17.16 2.51
CA ARG A 157 -0.94 -18.07 1.61
C ARG A 157 0.30 -18.63 2.28
N GLN A 158 1.08 -17.79 2.97
CA GLN A 158 2.26 -18.21 3.71
C GLN A 158 1.90 -19.20 4.84
N GLY A 159 0.85 -18.93 5.62
CA GLY A 159 0.39 -19.84 6.66
C GLY A 159 -0.02 -21.22 6.13
N LEU A 160 -0.72 -21.26 5.00
CA LEU A 160 -1.07 -22.51 4.31
C LEU A 160 0.19 -23.26 3.84
N LEU A 161 1.21 -22.54 3.36
CA LEU A 161 2.48 -23.14 2.93
C LEU A 161 3.28 -23.71 4.11
N VAL A 162 3.32 -23.02 5.23
CA VAL A 162 3.93 -23.58 6.47
C VAL A 162 3.29 -24.91 6.81
N GLY A 163 1.94 -24.97 6.84
CA GLY A 163 1.22 -26.21 7.13
C GLY A 163 1.53 -27.37 6.16
N ARG A 164 1.83 -27.05 4.89
CA ARG A 164 2.18 -28.06 3.87
C ARG A 164 3.63 -28.48 3.92
N ASN A 165 4.52 -27.60 4.37
CA ASN A 165 5.98 -27.79 4.29
C ASN A 165 6.62 -28.21 5.63
N ILE A 166 5.85 -28.24 6.73
CA ILE A 166 6.39 -28.44 8.06
C ILE A 166 7.08 -29.80 8.27
N GLU A 167 6.60 -30.84 7.60
CA GLU A 167 7.22 -32.17 7.64
C GLU A 167 8.29 -32.31 6.56
N THR A 168 7.97 -31.89 5.35
CA THR A 168 8.87 -31.97 4.19
C THR A 168 8.58 -30.81 3.26
N PRO A 169 9.57 -29.96 2.93
CA PRO A 169 9.39 -28.82 2.06
C PRO A 169 9.17 -29.27 0.60
N THR A 170 7.91 -29.27 0.15
CA THR A 170 7.49 -29.77 -1.17
C THR A 170 6.85 -28.70 -2.03
N VAL A 171 6.26 -27.65 -1.44
CA VAL A 171 5.52 -26.63 -2.18
C VAL A 171 6.17 -25.26 -2.01
N LYS A 172 6.70 -24.73 -3.10
CA LYS A 172 7.30 -23.39 -3.14
C LYS A 172 6.25 -22.29 -3.17
N TYR A 173 6.56 -21.18 -2.52
CA TYR A 173 5.80 -19.94 -2.69
C TYR A 173 6.08 -19.36 -4.07
N MET A 174 5.01 -19.01 -4.78
CA MET A 174 5.10 -18.44 -6.13
C MET A 174 5.48 -16.95 -6.16
N GLY A 175 5.70 -16.35 -5.01
CA GLY A 175 5.94 -14.92 -4.87
C GLY A 175 4.66 -14.08 -4.83
N THR A 176 4.85 -12.77 -4.72
CA THR A 176 3.77 -11.78 -4.73
C THR A 176 4.11 -10.63 -5.67
N GLN A 177 3.09 -9.98 -6.21
CA GLN A 177 3.20 -8.70 -6.92
C GLN A 177 2.70 -7.53 -6.09
N ALA A 178 2.36 -7.75 -4.83
CA ALA A 178 1.76 -6.74 -3.95
C ALA A 178 0.48 -6.11 -4.55
N THR A 179 -0.34 -6.93 -5.22
CA THR A 179 -1.57 -6.46 -5.85
C THR A 179 -2.58 -6.06 -4.79
N SER A 180 -3.11 -4.85 -4.93
CA SER A 180 -4.13 -4.29 -4.02
C SER A 180 -5.09 -3.39 -4.77
N ALA A 181 -6.28 -3.23 -4.20
CA ALA A 181 -7.28 -2.29 -4.67
C ALA A 181 -7.95 -1.63 -3.46
N VAL A 182 -8.38 -0.39 -3.62
CA VAL A 182 -9.12 0.36 -2.62
C VAL A 182 -10.19 1.21 -3.31
N GLN A 183 -11.32 1.34 -2.66
CA GLN A 183 -12.39 2.27 -3.06
C GLN A 183 -12.34 3.46 -2.10
N LEU A 184 -12.24 4.68 -2.63
CA LEU A 184 -12.35 5.92 -1.87
C LEU A 184 -13.41 6.80 -2.55
N TYR A 185 -14.53 7.01 -1.88
CA TYR A 185 -15.72 7.64 -2.46
C TYR A 185 -16.16 6.93 -3.74
N ASP A 186 -16.21 7.63 -4.86
CA ASP A 186 -16.52 7.08 -6.17
C ASP A 186 -15.27 6.68 -7.00
N LEU A 187 -14.07 6.84 -6.41
CA LEU A 187 -12.81 6.46 -7.05
C LEU A 187 -12.44 5.02 -6.71
N SER A 188 -12.34 4.18 -7.73
CA SER A 188 -11.73 2.85 -7.67
C SER A 188 -10.26 2.96 -8.03
N LEU A 189 -9.38 2.50 -7.13
CA LEU A 189 -7.95 2.51 -7.32
C LEU A 189 -7.43 1.08 -7.25
N ALA A 190 -6.51 0.74 -8.14
CA ALA A 190 -5.88 -0.58 -8.11
C ALA A 190 -4.40 -0.49 -8.53
N THR A 191 -3.57 -1.32 -7.94
CA THR A 191 -2.14 -1.37 -8.24
C THR A 191 -1.59 -2.79 -8.15
N SER A 192 -0.54 -3.04 -8.91
CA SER A 192 0.24 -4.27 -8.83
C SER A 192 1.70 -3.97 -9.18
N GLY A 193 2.63 -4.52 -8.43
CA GLY A 193 4.06 -4.35 -8.67
C GLY A 193 4.61 -3.00 -8.19
N LEU A 194 5.61 -2.50 -8.90
CA LEU A 194 6.36 -1.31 -8.53
C LEU A 194 5.72 -0.03 -9.06
N THR A 195 5.64 0.98 -8.20
CA THR A 195 5.57 2.39 -8.61
C THR A 195 6.98 2.89 -8.93
N ARG A 196 7.11 4.04 -9.60
CA ARG A 196 8.41 4.68 -9.82
C ARG A 196 9.14 4.92 -8.49
N ALA A 197 8.49 5.57 -7.54
CA ALA A 197 9.06 5.83 -6.22
C ALA A 197 9.42 4.55 -5.46
N GLY A 198 8.61 3.49 -5.63
CA GLY A 198 8.90 2.17 -5.06
C GLY A 198 10.15 1.50 -5.65
N ALA A 199 10.39 1.69 -6.95
CA ALA A 199 11.59 1.22 -7.64
C ALA A 199 12.84 2.02 -7.22
N GLU A 200 12.74 3.34 -7.19
CA GLU A 200 13.83 4.24 -6.77
C GLU A 200 14.32 3.94 -5.35
N ARG A 201 13.39 3.74 -4.38
CA ARG A 201 13.75 3.33 -3.01
C ARG A 201 14.51 2.00 -2.94
N ARG A 202 14.39 1.16 -3.95
CA ARG A 202 15.09 -0.14 -4.08
C ARG A 202 16.32 -0.08 -4.98
N GLY A 203 16.70 1.10 -5.44
CA GLY A 203 17.84 1.30 -6.35
C GLY A 203 17.62 0.75 -7.75
N LEU A 204 16.36 0.56 -8.17
CA LEU A 204 16.00 0.04 -9.47
C LEU A 204 15.65 1.18 -10.43
N THR A 205 16.13 1.07 -11.67
CA THR A 205 15.75 1.98 -12.76
C THR A 205 14.53 1.43 -13.47
N VAL A 206 13.49 2.25 -13.58
CA VAL A 206 12.28 1.92 -14.34
C VAL A 206 11.89 3.10 -15.24
N ARG A 207 11.09 2.80 -16.25
CA ARG A 207 10.36 3.81 -17.04
C ARG A 207 8.88 3.68 -16.79
N GLU A 208 8.16 4.74 -17.06
CA GLU A 208 6.71 4.79 -16.95
C GLU A 208 6.08 5.32 -18.23
N THR A 209 4.88 4.83 -18.49
CA THR A 209 3.96 5.38 -19.45
C THR A 209 2.64 5.64 -18.73
N SER A 210 2.15 6.86 -18.78
CA SER A 210 0.88 7.28 -18.20
C SER A 210 -0.09 7.70 -19.28
N LEU A 211 -1.33 7.26 -19.15
CA LEU A 211 -2.41 7.57 -20.08
C LEU A 211 -3.70 7.78 -19.30
N THR A 212 -4.51 8.74 -19.72
CA THR A 212 -5.89 8.90 -19.25
C THR A 212 -6.79 8.86 -20.46
N GLU A 213 -7.61 7.83 -20.56
CA GLU A 213 -8.51 7.57 -21.68
C GLU A 213 -9.84 7.05 -21.15
N ASP A 214 -10.86 7.14 -21.95
CA ASP A 214 -12.18 6.65 -21.61
C ASP A 214 -12.19 5.12 -21.46
N TYR A 215 -12.84 4.64 -20.42
CA TYR A 215 -13.03 3.20 -20.12
C TYR A 215 -13.77 2.47 -21.24
N ARG A 216 -14.64 3.19 -21.96
CA ARG A 216 -15.41 2.70 -23.13
C ARG A 216 -15.32 3.75 -24.23
N PRO A 217 -15.67 3.39 -25.46
CA PRO A 217 -15.76 4.37 -26.54
C PRO A 217 -16.61 5.60 -26.15
N ASP A 218 -16.16 6.78 -26.53
CA ASP A 218 -16.70 8.09 -26.14
C ASP A 218 -18.19 8.30 -26.47
N PHE A 219 -18.70 7.57 -27.47
CA PHE A 219 -20.13 7.59 -27.82
C PHE A 219 -21.03 6.83 -26.84
N MET A 220 -20.48 6.11 -25.87
CA MET A 220 -21.25 5.37 -24.87
C MET A 220 -21.56 6.25 -23.67
N LEU A 221 -22.86 6.36 -23.31
CA LEU A 221 -23.34 7.21 -22.20
C LEU A 221 -22.80 6.80 -20.83
N THR A 222 -22.25 5.60 -20.70
CA THR A 222 -21.72 5.05 -19.46
C THR A 222 -20.18 5.06 -19.40
N THR A 223 -19.53 5.79 -20.29
CA THR A 223 -18.07 5.89 -20.27
C THR A 223 -17.59 6.79 -19.13
N THR A 224 -16.40 6.54 -18.65
CA THR A 224 -15.70 7.37 -17.67
C THR A 224 -14.18 7.23 -17.86
N PRO A 225 -13.39 8.28 -17.58
CA PRO A 225 -11.95 8.21 -17.73
C PRO A 225 -11.30 7.18 -16.82
N VAL A 226 -10.27 6.53 -17.33
CA VAL A 226 -9.34 5.68 -16.58
C VAL A 226 -7.94 6.28 -16.70
N THR A 227 -7.35 6.63 -15.57
CA THR A 227 -5.92 6.94 -15.50
C THR A 227 -5.16 5.64 -15.28
N SER A 228 -4.25 5.33 -16.20
CA SER A 228 -3.43 4.13 -16.19
C SER A 228 -1.96 4.52 -16.19
N ILE A 229 -1.16 3.91 -15.34
CA ILE A 229 0.31 4.07 -15.30
C ILE A 229 0.92 2.69 -15.41
N LEU A 230 1.76 2.47 -16.42
CA LEU A 230 2.51 1.23 -16.60
C LEU A 230 3.98 1.48 -16.30
N THR A 231 4.56 0.69 -15.40
CA THR A 231 5.97 0.74 -15.02
C THR A 231 6.71 -0.46 -15.59
N TRP A 232 7.87 -0.24 -16.23
CA TRP A 232 8.62 -1.27 -16.93
C TRP A 232 10.14 -1.05 -16.87
N ASP A 233 10.88 -2.14 -17.02
CA ASP A 233 12.34 -2.16 -17.03
C ASP A 233 12.88 -1.69 -18.38
N PRO A 234 13.73 -0.64 -18.44
CA PRO A 234 14.17 -0.06 -19.71
C PRO A 234 15.10 -0.95 -20.53
N GLU A 235 15.76 -1.94 -19.92
CA GLU A 235 16.69 -2.84 -20.59
C GLU A 235 15.97 -4.08 -21.12
N THR A 236 15.21 -4.74 -20.24
CA THR A 236 14.53 -6.01 -20.56
C THR A 236 13.13 -5.79 -21.15
N ARG A 237 12.59 -4.57 -21.07
CA ARG A 237 11.23 -4.19 -21.44
C ARG A 237 10.12 -4.92 -20.66
N LYS A 238 10.49 -5.68 -19.61
CA LYS A 238 9.54 -6.43 -18.79
C LYS A 238 8.66 -5.49 -17.96
N VAL A 239 7.39 -5.83 -17.86
CA VAL A 239 6.43 -5.17 -16.97
C VAL A 239 6.87 -5.36 -15.53
N LYS A 240 6.94 -4.27 -14.78
CA LYS A 240 7.32 -4.22 -13.37
C LYS A 240 6.22 -3.72 -12.45
N GLY A 241 5.23 -3.03 -12.99
CA GLY A 241 4.09 -2.54 -12.22
C GLY A 241 3.03 -1.88 -13.08
N GLY A 242 1.86 -1.67 -12.49
CA GLY A 242 0.78 -0.91 -13.08
C GLY A 242 -0.14 -0.35 -12.01
N GLN A 243 -0.68 0.83 -12.27
CA GLN A 243 -1.56 1.57 -11.37
C GLN A 243 -2.74 2.10 -12.16
N PHE A 244 -3.91 2.11 -11.55
CA PHE A 244 -5.15 2.50 -12.18
C PHE A 244 -6.01 3.32 -11.22
N CYS A 245 -6.71 4.32 -11.77
CA CYS A 245 -7.71 5.11 -11.06
C CYS A 245 -8.86 5.45 -12.01
N SER A 246 -10.11 5.21 -11.57
CA SER A 246 -11.33 5.52 -12.32
C SER A 246 -12.54 5.56 -11.39
N LYS A 247 -13.64 6.15 -11.88
CA LYS A 247 -14.97 5.96 -11.29
C LYS A 247 -15.64 4.64 -11.71
N ALA A 248 -15.08 3.92 -12.71
CA ALA A 248 -15.47 2.55 -13.02
C ALA A 248 -14.69 1.55 -12.15
N ASP A 249 -15.24 0.35 -11.92
CA ASP A 249 -14.47 -0.73 -11.29
C ASP A 249 -13.35 -1.19 -12.24
N ILE A 250 -12.12 -0.94 -11.81
CA ILE A 250 -10.89 -1.28 -12.56
C ILE A 250 -10.02 -2.31 -11.81
N SER A 251 -10.52 -2.92 -10.76
CA SER A 251 -9.78 -3.90 -9.96
C SER A 251 -9.22 -5.07 -10.80
N GLY A 252 -9.95 -5.47 -11.83
CA GLY A 252 -9.51 -6.47 -12.80
C GLY A 252 -8.23 -6.12 -13.56
N ALA A 253 -7.97 -4.83 -13.82
CA ALA A 253 -6.77 -4.39 -14.52
C ALA A 253 -5.48 -4.71 -13.73
N ALA A 254 -5.49 -4.53 -12.41
CA ALA A 254 -4.35 -4.87 -11.57
C ALA A 254 -4.05 -6.39 -11.59
N ASN A 255 -5.06 -7.24 -11.73
CA ASN A 255 -4.87 -8.69 -11.89
C ASN A 255 -4.16 -9.03 -13.20
N VAL A 256 -4.47 -8.32 -14.29
CA VAL A 256 -3.78 -8.49 -15.58
C VAL A 256 -2.31 -8.11 -15.45
N ILE A 257 -2.00 -6.99 -14.81
CA ILE A 257 -0.60 -6.59 -14.53
C ILE A 257 0.09 -7.62 -13.63
N SER A 258 -0.58 -8.13 -12.60
CA SER A 258 -0.06 -9.17 -11.73
C SER A 258 0.34 -10.42 -12.53
N MET A 259 -0.51 -10.86 -13.44
CA MET A 259 -0.21 -12.00 -14.34
C MET A 259 0.94 -11.68 -15.30
N ALA A 260 0.99 -10.48 -15.88
CA ALA A 260 2.06 -10.06 -16.77
C ALA A 260 3.43 -10.08 -16.08
N ILE A 261 3.50 -9.57 -14.83
CA ILE A 261 4.72 -9.63 -14.01
C ILE A 261 5.10 -11.10 -13.72
N GLN A 262 4.15 -11.91 -13.28
CA GLN A 262 4.37 -13.32 -12.95
C GLN A 262 4.88 -14.12 -14.16
N ALA A 263 4.36 -13.85 -15.35
CA ALA A 263 4.74 -14.51 -16.59
C ALA A 263 5.99 -13.89 -17.26
N GLY A 264 6.48 -12.75 -16.75
CA GLY A 264 7.63 -12.05 -17.31
C GLY A 264 7.36 -11.39 -18.67
N PHE A 265 6.12 -10.95 -18.92
CA PHE A 265 5.73 -10.29 -20.17
C PHE A 265 6.45 -8.95 -20.34
N THR A 266 6.65 -8.60 -21.60
CA THR A 266 7.20 -7.31 -22.03
C THR A 266 6.07 -6.35 -22.46
N ILE A 267 6.42 -5.08 -22.65
CA ILE A 267 5.51 -4.06 -23.18
C ILE A 267 5.33 -4.11 -24.70
N ASP A 268 5.99 -5.06 -25.38
CA ASP A 268 5.90 -5.31 -26.83
C ASP A 268 4.74 -6.23 -27.19
#